data_38788c30bccf2f0e4d5d5a9d9bb95751
#
_entry.id   38788c30bccf2f0e4d5d5a9d9bb95751
#
_cell.length_a   1.000
_cell.length_b   1.000
_cell.length_c   1.000
_cell.angle_alpha   90.00
_cell.angle_beta   90.00
_cell.angle_gamma   90.00
#
_symmetry.space_group_name_H-M   'P 1'
#
loop_
_entity.id
_entity.type
_entity.pdbx_description
1 polymer ?
#
loop_
_entity_poly.entity_id
_entity_poly.type
_entity_poly.pdbx_seq_one_letter_code
_entity_poly.pdbx_strand_id
1 'polypeptide(L)'
;MTKYSCLLIIIILIFGNSCTKSEKKENIIKEKNLELQFSEAYKAGVEALENGDVLFAAKKFNEAEMLFPQSIYAPNAALMAAYSYYIQDYYGDAIAELSRFLTVYPYHKDLDYVYYLIAISYYEQIVDEKKDLQSIVKAKKYFEIILDK
;
A
#
# COMPACT_ATOMS: atom_id res chain seq x y z
N MET A 1 -16.86 16.83 65.34
CA MET A 1 -17.12 16.20 64.05
C MET A 1 -16.71 17.07 62.85
N THR A 2 -16.20 18.28 62.98
CA THR A 2 -15.88 19.22 61.87
C THR A 2 -14.42 19.20 61.40
N LYS A 3 -13.48 18.70 62.22
CA LYS A 3 -12.03 18.68 61.83
C LYS A 3 -11.67 17.61 60.78
N TYR A 4 -12.38 16.51 60.77
CA TYR A 4 -12.10 15.43 59.81
C TYR A 4 -12.74 15.66 58.42
N SER A 5 -13.81 16.48 58.37
CA SER A 5 -14.48 16.87 57.13
C SER A 5 -13.60 17.76 56.25
N CYS A 6 -12.85 18.70 56.82
CA CYS A 6 -11.89 19.53 56.07
C CYS A 6 -10.70 18.76 55.51
N LEU A 7 -10.25 17.75 56.25
CA LEU A 7 -9.10 16.93 55.82
C LEU A 7 -9.48 16.04 54.65
N LEU A 8 -10.72 15.55 54.56
CA LEU A 8 -11.26 14.75 53.45
C LEU A 8 -11.42 15.58 52.19
N ILE A 9 -11.83 16.86 52.30
CA ILE A 9 -11.97 17.78 51.17
C ILE A 9 -10.61 18.13 50.57
N ILE A 10 -9.56 18.30 51.39
CA ILE A 10 -8.20 18.60 50.95
C ILE A 10 -7.59 17.40 50.16
N ILE A 11 -7.87 16.16 50.57
CA ILE A 11 -7.39 14.95 49.87
C ILE A 11 -8.05 14.82 48.49
N ILE A 12 -9.33 15.15 48.33
CA ILE A 12 -10.05 15.11 47.06
C ILE A 12 -9.51 16.15 46.07
N LEU A 13 -9.07 17.33 46.55
CA LEU A 13 -8.50 18.38 45.70
C LEU A 13 -7.08 18.07 45.18
N ILE A 14 -6.32 17.18 45.82
CA ILE A 14 -4.96 16.81 45.44
C ILE A 14 -4.97 15.75 44.31
N PHE A 15 -6.03 14.92 44.21
CA PHE A 15 -6.14 13.87 43.19
C PHE A 15 -6.83 14.30 41.88
N GLY A 16 -7.30 15.56 41.78
CA GLY A 16 -8.09 16.07 40.66
C GLY A 16 -7.29 16.61 39.45
N ASN A 17 -5.96 16.72 39.52
CA ASN A 17 -5.16 17.35 38.46
C ASN A 17 -4.24 16.36 37.72
N SER A 18 -4.80 15.26 37.23
CA SER A 18 -4.08 14.41 36.26
C SER A 18 -4.82 14.43 34.93
N CYS A 19 -4.76 15.55 34.22
CA CYS A 19 -5.15 15.63 32.84
C CYS A 19 -3.91 15.80 31.96
N THR A 20 -3.51 14.74 31.39
CA THR A 20 -2.41 14.41 30.50
C THR A 20 -2.43 15.25 29.21
N LYS A 21 -1.44 16.07 29.04
CA LYS A 21 -1.11 16.70 27.75
C LYS A 21 0.08 15.95 27.15
N SER A 22 -0.07 14.68 26.80
CA SER A 22 1.05 13.88 26.27
C SER A 22 0.83 13.25 24.90
N GLU A 23 -0.40 13.17 24.37
CA GLU A 23 -0.65 12.36 23.18
C GLU A 23 -0.31 13.03 21.82
N LYS A 24 -0.33 14.37 21.76
CA LYS A 24 -0.13 15.07 20.49
C LYS A 24 1.33 15.08 19.98
N LYS A 25 2.32 15.00 20.87
CA LYS A 25 3.74 14.99 20.46
C LYS A 25 4.20 13.61 19.97
N GLU A 26 3.65 12.55 20.55
CA GLU A 26 4.02 11.18 20.19
C GLU A 26 3.51 10.80 18.78
N ASN A 27 2.31 11.25 18.43
CA ASN A 27 1.73 11.02 17.12
C ASN A 27 2.50 11.75 16.00
N ILE A 28 2.92 12.99 16.21
CA ILE A 28 3.68 13.76 15.21
C ILE A 28 5.06 13.13 14.94
N ILE A 29 5.73 12.64 15.98
CA ILE A 29 7.04 11.98 15.87
C ILE A 29 6.88 10.62 15.17
N LYS A 30 5.79 9.91 15.43
CA LYS A 30 5.51 8.60 14.84
C LYS A 30 5.14 8.70 13.36
N GLU A 31 4.31 9.67 12.98
CA GLU A 31 3.98 9.94 11.58
C GLU A 31 5.22 10.33 10.76
N LYS A 32 6.03 11.24 11.28
CA LYS A 32 7.28 11.67 10.63
C LYS A 32 8.28 10.51 10.47
N ASN A 33 8.34 9.60 11.43
CA ASN A 33 9.18 8.41 11.35
C ASN A 33 8.63 7.40 10.33
N LEU A 34 7.32 7.22 10.23
CA LEU A 34 6.70 6.33 9.24
C LEU A 34 6.89 6.85 7.81
N GLU A 35 6.76 8.15 7.59
CA GLU A 35 7.00 8.79 6.30
C GLU A 35 8.45 8.63 5.84
N LEU A 36 9.40 8.77 6.76
CA LEU A 36 10.81 8.52 6.47
C LEU A 36 11.06 7.04 6.13
N GLN A 37 10.53 6.11 6.91
CA GLN A 37 10.65 4.67 6.66
C GLN A 37 10.02 4.28 5.31
N PHE A 38 8.84 4.83 4.98
CA PHE A 38 8.23 4.68 3.67
C PHE A 38 9.18 5.13 2.55
N SER A 39 9.73 6.34 2.68
CA SER A 39 10.65 6.91 1.69
C SER A 39 11.91 6.06 1.51
N GLU A 40 12.48 5.56 2.59
CA GLU A 40 13.66 4.68 2.56
C GLU A 40 13.34 3.34 1.87
N ALA A 41 12.22 2.71 2.22
CA ALA A 41 11.79 1.46 1.60
C ALA A 41 11.48 1.65 0.10
N TYR A 42 10.77 2.72 -0.25
CA TYR A 42 10.46 3.03 -1.64
C TYR A 42 11.73 3.27 -2.47
N LYS A 43 12.68 4.06 -1.94
CA LYS A 43 13.97 4.31 -2.58
C LYS A 43 14.77 3.02 -2.78
N ALA A 44 14.82 2.16 -1.77
CA ALA A 44 15.48 0.86 -1.89
C ALA A 44 14.81 -0.02 -2.97
N GLY A 45 13.50 0.07 -3.15
CA GLY A 45 12.77 -0.58 -4.23
C GLY A 45 13.20 -0.06 -5.61
N VAL A 46 13.32 1.26 -5.77
CA VAL A 46 13.79 1.88 -7.03
C VAL A 46 15.21 1.45 -7.35
N GLU A 47 16.12 1.53 -6.40
CA GLU A 47 17.52 1.12 -6.58
C GLU A 47 17.64 -0.37 -6.95
N ALA A 48 16.83 -1.24 -6.32
CA ALA A 48 16.79 -2.65 -6.65
C ALA A 48 16.28 -2.89 -8.10
N LEU A 49 15.25 -2.15 -8.51
CA LEU A 49 14.69 -2.23 -9.85
C LEU A 49 15.72 -1.82 -10.92
N GLU A 50 16.44 -0.72 -10.68
CA GLU A 50 17.52 -0.24 -11.56
C GLU A 50 18.68 -1.26 -11.66
N ASN A 51 18.94 -2.01 -10.61
CA ASN A 51 19.94 -3.07 -10.58
C ASN A 51 19.45 -4.42 -11.13
N GLY A 52 18.18 -4.51 -11.55
CA GLY A 52 17.58 -5.74 -12.08
C GLY A 52 17.15 -6.75 -10.99
N ASP A 53 17.23 -6.41 -9.71
CA ASP A 53 16.74 -7.27 -8.62
C ASP A 53 15.25 -7.01 -8.37
N VAL A 54 14.42 -7.47 -9.31
CA VAL A 54 12.99 -7.16 -9.36
C VAL A 54 12.19 -7.78 -8.22
N LEU A 55 12.61 -8.95 -7.70
CA LEU A 55 11.93 -9.58 -6.56
C LEU A 55 12.19 -8.80 -5.27
N PHE A 56 13.40 -8.33 -5.09
CA PHE A 56 13.72 -7.47 -3.96
C PHE A 56 13.06 -6.09 -4.10
N ALA A 57 13.00 -5.55 -5.32
CA ALA A 57 12.26 -4.32 -5.61
C ALA A 57 10.78 -4.44 -5.23
N ALA A 58 10.08 -5.48 -5.70
CA ALA A 58 8.68 -5.75 -5.38
C ALA A 58 8.47 -5.85 -3.86
N LYS A 59 9.36 -6.59 -3.14
CA LYS A 59 9.33 -6.69 -1.69
C LYS A 59 9.44 -5.32 -1.02
N LYS A 60 10.35 -4.46 -1.48
CA LYS A 60 10.59 -3.13 -0.90
C LYS A 60 9.45 -2.17 -1.15
N PHE A 61 8.84 -2.23 -2.33
CA PHE A 61 7.64 -1.45 -2.61
C PHE A 61 6.44 -1.89 -1.76
N ASN A 62 6.23 -3.20 -1.58
CA ASN A 62 5.20 -3.71 -0.69
C ASN A 62 5.48 -3.34 0.78
N GLU A 63 6.74 -3.36 1.22
CA GLU A 63 7.15 -2.87 2.55
C GLU A 63 6.79 -1.39 2.73
N ALA A 64 7.07 -0.55 1.74
CA ALA A 64 6.71 0.87 1.76
C ALA A 64 5.20 1.07 1.91
N GLU A 65 4.37 0.40 1.10
CA GLU A 65 2.92 0.45 1.23
C GLU A 65 2.44 0.05 2.64
N MET A 66 2.99 -1.04 3.18
CA MET A 66 2.62 -1.56 4.50
C MET A 66 3.04 -0.64 5.66
N LEU A 67 4.16 0.06 5.53
CA LEU A 67 4.65 0.98 6.55
C LEU A 67 3.75 2.21 6.71
N PHE A 68 3.19 2.72 5.61
CA PHE A 68 2.34 3.90 5.64
C PHE A 68 1.16 3.79 4.66
N PRO A 69 0.22 2.85 4.91
CA PRO A 69 -0.88 2.53 3.98
C PRO A 69 -1.85 3.67 3.75
N GLN A 70 -1.91 4.65 4.66
CA GLN A 70 -2.75 5.85 4.53
C GLN A 70 -2.05 6.99 3.77
N SER A 71 -0.81 6.79 3.34
CA SER A 71 -0.08 7.76 2.53
C SER A 71 -0.73 7.91 1.16
N ILE A 72 -0.75 9.13 0.65
CA ILE A 72 -1.12 9.39 -0.76
C ILE A 72 -0.20 8.69 -1.76
N TYR A 73 0.98 8.24 -1.31
CA TYR A 73 1.98 7.52 -2.11
C TYR A 73 1.87 5.99 -2.00
N ALA A 74 1.08 5.46 -1.05
CA ALA A 74 0.92 4.02 -0.87
C ALA A 74 0.40 3.31 -2.14
N PRO A 75 -0.58 3.86 -2.89
CA PRO A 75 -1.01 3.26 -4.15
C PRO A 75 0.12 3.19 -5.18
N ASN A 76 0.99 4.20 -5.24
CA ASN A 76 2.12 4.18 -6.17
C ASN A 76 3.12 3.08 -5.81
N ALA A 77 3.37 2.84 -4.52
CA ALA A 77 4.23 1.75 -4.07
C ALA A 77 3.64 0.38 -4.45
N ALA A 78 2.34 0.16 -4.22
CA ALA A 78 1.65 -1.06 -4.64
C ALA A 78 1.73 -1.29 -6.15
N LEU A 79 1.56 -0.24 -6.95
CA LEU A 79 1.65 -0.33 -8.40
C LEU A 79 3.08 -0.62 -8.86
N MET A 80 4.10 -0.04 -8.22
CA MET A 80 5.50 -0.33 -8.51
C MET A 80 5.89 -1.77 -8.15
N ALA A 81 5.32 -2.34 -7.08
CA ALA A 81 5.51 -3.76 -6.75
C ALA A 81 4.98 -4.66 -7.87
N ALA A 82 3.75 -4.41 -8.34
CA ALA A 82 3.16 -5.15 -9.45
C ALA A 82 3.96 -4.98 -10.75
N TYR A 83 4.39 -3.76 -11.06
CA TYR A 83 5.22 -3.46 -12.23
C TYR A 83 6.57 -4.19 -12.19
N SER A 84 7.18 -4.31 -11.00
CA SER A 84 8.44 -5.05 -10.83
C SER A 84 8.29 -6.52 -11.23
N TYR A 85 7.18 -7.15 -10.86
CA TYR A 85 6.88 -8.52 -11.31
C TYR A 85 6.67 -8.59 -12.83
N TYR A 86 5.90 -7.64 -13.40
CA TYR A 86 5.58 -7.62 -14.83
C TYR A 86 6.83 -7.56 -15.71
N ILE A 87 7.80 -6.70 -15.41
CA ILE A 87 9.00 -6.51 -16.24
C ILE A 87 9.96 -7.69 -16.24
N GLN A 88 9.79 -8.66 -15.36
CA GLN A 88 10.56 -9.91 -15.29
C GLN A 88 9.73 -11.12 -15.68
N ASP A 89 8.63 -10.91 -16.40
CA ASP A 89 7.75 -11.96 -16.90
C ASP A 89 7.06 -12.81 -15.82
N TYR A 90 7.07 -12.33 -14.56
CA TYR A 90 6.28 -12.93 -13.47
C TYR A 90 4.82 -12.48 -13.56
N TYR A 91 4.18 -12.79 -14.70
CA TYR A 91 2.83 -12.30 -15.01
C TYR A 91 1.76 -12.74 -14.00
N GLY A 92 1.89 -13.96 -13.46
CA GLY A 92 0.99 -14.45 -12.43
C GLY A 92 1.01 -13.59 -11.17
N ASP A 93 2.20 -13.26 -10.68
CA ASP A 93 2.40 -12.42 -9.49
C ASP A 93 1.98 -10.96 -9.77
N ALA A 94 2.31 -10.45 -10.96
CA ALA A 94 1.86 -9.13 -11.41
C ALA A 94 0.33 -9.03 -11.40
N ILE A 95 -0.39 -10.00 -11.97
CA ILE A 95 -1.86 -10.06 -11.97
C ILE A 95 -2.42 -10.13 -10.55
N ALA A 96 -1.79 -10.91 -9.67
CA ALA A 96 -2.24 -11.02 -8.27
C ALA A 96 -2.14 -9.66 -7.55
N GLU A 97 -1.00 -8.98 -7.66
CA GLU A 97 -0.80 -7.66 -7.06
C GLU A 97 -1.72 -6.58 -7.67
N LEU A 98 -1.89 -6.58 -8.99
CA LEU A 98 -2.80 -5.65 -9.66
C LEU A 98 -4.26 -5.89 -9.28
N SER A 99 -4.66 -7.15 -9.10
CA SER A 99 -6.01 -7.51 -8.64
C SER A 99 -6.23 -7.05 -7.20
N ARG A 100 -5.21 -7.19 -6.35
CA ARG A 100 -5.21 -6.63 -4.99
C ARG A 100 -5.33 -5.11 -5.04
N PHE A 101 -4.58 -4.44 -5.91
CA PHE A 101 -4.65 -2.99 -6.12
C PHE A 101 -6.07 -2.53 -6.42
N LEU A 102 -6.77 -3.18 -7.36
CA LEU A 102 -8.15 -2.85 -7.72
C LEU A 102 -9.11 -2.96 -6.51
N THR A 103 -8.83 -3.86 -5.58
CA THR A 103 -9.63 -4.06 -4.38
C THR A 103 -9.35 -3.00 -3.31
N VAL A 104 -8.07 -2.65 -3.11
CA VAL A 104 -7.64 -1.72 -2.06
C VAL A 104 -7.81 -0.26 -2.48
N TYR A 105 -7.61 0.04 -3.78
CA TYR A 105 -7.64 1.39 -4.33
C TYR A 105 -8.65 1.55 -5.47
N PRO A 106 -9.94 1.27 -5.27
CA PRO A 106 -10.96 1.18 -6.34
C PRO A 106 -11.26 2.51 -7.05
N TYR A 107 -10.80 3.63 -6.51
CA TYR A 107 -11.01 4.97 -7.07
C TYR A 107 -9.70 5.68 -7.43
N HIS A 108 -8.60 4.94 -7.56
CA HIS A 108 -7.32 5.54 -7.91
C HIS A 108 -7.35 6.06 -9.36
N LYS A 109 -6.66 7.19 -9.60
CA LYS A 109 -6.62 7.84 -10.93
C LYS A 109 -6.00 6.99 -12.03
N ASP A 110 -5.08 6.08 -11.67
CA ASP A 110 -4.32 5.26 -12.62
C ASP A 110 -4.95 3.86 -12.84
N LEU A 111 -6.26 3.69 -12.58
CA LEU A 111 -6.95 2.40 -12.81
C LEU A 111 -6.87 1.94 -14.27
N ASP A 112 -6.85 2.85 -15.23
CA ASP A 112 -6.73 2.48 -16.64
C ASP A 112 -5.38 1.83 -16.94
N TYR A 113 -4.32 2.32 -16.32
CA TYR A 113 -3.00 1.70 -16.40
C TYR A 113 -2.96 0.33 -15.69
N VAL A 114 -3.64 0.20 -14.55
CA VAL A 114 -3.76 -1.08 -13.84
C VAL A 114 -4.48 -2.11 -14.71
N TYR A 115 -5.62 -1.75 -15.32
CA TYR A 115 -6.34 -2.63 -16.25
C TYR A 115 -5.48 -3.00 -17.46
N TYR A 116 -4.72 -2.05 -17.99
CA TYR A 116 -3.77 -2.31 -19.08
C TYR A 116 -2.71 -3.34 -18.69
N LEU A 117 -2.06 -3.16 -17.54
CA LEU A 117 -1.05 -4.12 -17.08
C LEU A 117 -1.63 -5.52 -16.84
N ILE A 118 -2.86 -5.62 -16.32
CA ILE A 118 -3.54 -6.92 -16.19
C ILE A 118 -3.79 -7.53 -17.57
N ALA A 119 -4.33 -6.74 -18.50
CA ALA A 119 -4.63 -7.21 -19.83
C ALA A 119 -3.39 -7.73 -20.56
N ILE A 120 -2.31 -6.95 -20.57
CA ILE A 120 -1.06 -7.33 -21.23
C ILE A 120 -0.39 -8.52 -20.52
N SER A 121 -0.47 -8.60 -19.18
CA SER A 121 0.04 -9.76 -18.44
C SER A 121 -0.68 -11.06 -18.78
N TYR A 122 -1.99 -11.03 -19.04
CA TYR A 122 -2.71 -12.20 -19.56
C TYR A 122 -2.35 -12.48 -21.02
N TYR A 123 -2.16 -11.45 -21.82
CA TYR A 123 -1.79 -11.60 -23.23
C TYR A 123 -0.42 -12.26 -23.39
N GLU A 124 0.58 -11.83 -22.65
CA GLU A 124 1.94 -12.37 -22.68
C GLU A 124 2.02 -13.85 -22.20
N GLN A 125 1.04 -14.32 -21.45
CA GLN A 125 0.94 -15.73 -21.05
C GLN A 125 0.40 -16.65 -22.17
N ILE A 126 -0.02 -16.11 -23.31
CA ILE A 126 -0.56 -16.90 -24.41
C ILE A 126 0.60 -17.54 -25.19
N VAL A 127 0.82 -18.84 -24.97
CA VAL A 127 1.83 -19.62 -25.69
C VAL A 127 1.20 -20.37 -26.88
N ASP A 128 -0.01 -20.89 -26.71
CA ASP A 128 -0.77 -21.62 -27.73
C ASP A 128 -2.23 -21.14 -27.76
N GLU A 129 -2.61 -20.46 -28.83
CA GLU A 129 -3.95 -19.89 -29.02
C GLU A 129 -5.09 -20.91 -28.89
N LYS A 130 -4.81 -22.19 -29.11
CA LYS A 130 -5.81 -23.26 -29.01
C LYS A 130 -5.96 -23.82 -27.60
N LYS A 131 -4.97 -23.61 -26.73
CA LYS A 131 -4.92 -24.15 -25.37
C LYS A 131 -5.17 -23.10 -24.32
N ASP A 132 -4.76 -21.85 -24.56
CA ASP A 132 -4.75 -20.79 -23.57
C ASP A 132 -6.00 -19.88 -23.66
N LEU A 133 -7.16 -20.48 -23.95
CA LEU A 133 -8.43 -19.76 -24.11
C LEU A 133 -8.78 -18.86 -22.90
N GLN A 134 -8.43 -19.28 -21.69
CA GLN A 134 -8.71 -18.46 -20.49
C GLN A 134 -7.91 -17.17 -20.48
N SER A 135 -6.63 -17.21 -20.82
CA SER A 135 -5.77 -16.03 -20.89
C SER A 135 -6.25 -15.06 -21.97
N ILE A 136 -6.64 -15.60 -23.14
CA ILE A 136 -7.22 -14.81 -24.24
C ILE A 136 -8.50 -14.08 -23.81
N VAL A 137 -9.43 -14.80 -23.20
CA VAL A 137 -10.71 -14.24 -22.74
C VAL A 137 -10.50 -13.17 -21.68
N LYS A 138 -9.56 -13.41 -20.74
CA LYS A 138 -9.25 -12.44 -19.68
C LYS A 138 -8.55 -11.20 -20.23
N ALA A 139 -7.54 -11.36 -21.10
CA ALA A 139 -6.87 -10.25 -21.77
C ALA A 139 -7.90 -9.37 -22.50
N LYS A 140 -8.74 -9.99 -23.34
CA LYS A 140 -9.81 -9.29 -24.06
C LYS A 140 -10.71 -8.51 -23.12
N LYS A 141 -11.22 -9.15 -22.04
CA LYS A 141 -12.11 -8.50 -21.07
C LYS A 141 -11.47 -7.24 -20.48
N TYR A 142 -10.21 -7.28 -20.08
CA TYR A 142 -9.55 -6.13 -19.46
C TYR A 142 -9.22 -5.04 -20.47
N PHE A 143 -8.92 -5.36 -21.73
CA PHE A 143 -8.81 -4.37 -22.80
C PHE A 143 -10.15 -3.69 -23.12
N GLU A 144 -11.26 -4.44 -23.14
CA GLU A 144 -12.61 -3.88 -23.34
C GLU A 144 -12.97 -2.87 -22.23
N ILE A 145 -12.64 -3.13 -20.95
CA ILE A 145 -12.89 -2.18 -19.86
C ILE A 145 -12.22 -0.82 -20.12
N ILE A 146 -11.05 -0.80 -20.76
CA ILE A 146 -10.33 0.45 -21.07
C ILE A 146 -10.97 1.18 -22.24
N LEU A 147 -11.46 0.43 -23.24
CA LEU A 147 -12.02 1.00 -24.46
C LEU A 147 -13.44 1.53 -24.28
N ASP A 148 -14.20 1.00 -23.31
CA ASP A 148 -15.59 1.37 -23.03
C ASP A 148 -15.73 2.63 -22.14
N LYS A 149 -14.64 3.25 -21.74
CA LYS A 149 -14.59 4.51 -20.96
C LYS A 149 -14.45 5.72 -21.86
#